data_a94e1c2aefa560f26ff59516a4d0bd5e
#
_entry.id   a94e1c2aefa560f26ff59516a4d0bd5e
#
_cell.length_a   1.000
_cell.length_b   1.000
_cell.length_c   1.000
_cell.angle_alpha   90.00
_cell.angle_beta   90.00
_cell.angle_gamma   90.00
#
_symmetry.space_group_name_H-M   'P 1'
#
loop_
_entity.id
_entity.type
_entity.pdbx_description
1 polymer ?
#
loop_
_entity_poly.entity_id
_entity_poly.type
_entity_poly.pdbx_seq_one_letter_code
_entity_poly.pdbx_strand_id
1 'polypeptide(L)'
;MRSAVLRAAGPGRLGRVRSIELVLDGPSDAAVRALWQTLVAAELPSLGHSGTNDPHVTLAAGETLPVPTEVDAARPEALRVAGVLLFPAGPGRHVLGLGVVVDEPLARFHRAVHAAAPGSLDSSVPGRWAPHVTLARRIRDVDLPAALRVLAADAPLPEALTVGGLRHWDGDAKVVTPLP
;
A
#
# COMPACT_ATOMS: atom_id res chain seq x y z
N MET A 1 -20.89 -15.50 22.44
CA MET A 1 -20.23 -15.01 21.23
C MET A 1 -18.89 -14.40 21.64
N ARG A 2 -17.76 -15.05 21.35
CA ARG A 2 -16.42 -14.54 21.69
C ARG A 2 -15.92 -13.69 20.50
N SER A 3 -15.74 -12.41 20.76
CA SER A 3 -15.20 -11.44 19.78
C SER A 3 -13.76 -11.86 19.44
N ALA A 4 -13.51 -12.26 18.20
CA ALA A 4 -12.17 -12.49 17.70
C ALA A 4 -11.49 -11.12 17.52
N VAL A 5 -10.68 -10.73 18.50
CA VAL A 5 -9.78 -9.59 18.34
C VAL A 5 -8.76 -9.97 17.28
N LEU A 6 -8.82 -9.31 16.13
CA LEU A 6 -7.79 -9.37 15.10
C LEU A 6 -6.48 -8.89 15.75
N ARG A 7 -5.58 -9.80 16.06
CA ARG A 7 -4.22 -9.44 16.47
C ARG A 7 -3.52 -8.86 15.23
N ALA A 8 -3.35 -7.54 15.23
CA ALA A 8 -2.40 -6.90 14.35
C ALA A 8 -1.04 -7.55 14.57
N ALA A 9 -0.37 -7.96 13.49
CA ALA A 9 1.00 -8.44 13.55
C ALA A 9 1.83 -7.38 14.27
N GLY A 10 2.46 -7.77 15.39
CA GLY A 10 3.30 -6.89 16.18
C GLY A 10 4.47 -6.34 15.37
N PRO A 11 5.22 -5.34 15.86
CA PRO A 11 6.36 -4.74 15.15
C PRO A 11 7.52 -5.76 15.10
N GLY A 12 7.34 -6.82 14.29
CA GLY A 12 8.40 -7.74 13.92
C GLY A 12 9.25 -7.09 12.83
N ARG A 13 10.55 -7.02 13.06
CA ARG A 13 11.67 -6.72 12.16
C ARG A 13 11.21 -6.42 10.71
N LEU A 14 11.18 -5.14 10.33
CA LEU A 14 10.89 -4.63 8.99
C LEU A 14 11.85 -5.15 7.89
N GLY A 15 12.72 -6.11 8.19
CA GLY A 15 13.74 -6.66 7.32
C GLY A 15 13.45 -8.01 6.68
N ARG A 16 12.32 -8.67 6.93
CA ARG A 16 12.03 -10.01 6.43
C ARG A 16 10.77 -10.11 5.56
N VAL A 17 10.22 -9.00 5.13
CA VAL A 17 9.00 -9.02 4.31
C VAL A 17 9.37 -8.81 2.85
N ARG A 18 8.98 -9.78 2.03
CA ARG A 18 8.93 -9.64 0.57
C ARG A 18 7.55 -9.21 0.17
N SER A 19 7.44 -8.47 -0.90
CA SER A 19 6.12 -8.07 -1.43
C SER A 19 6.09 -8.10 -2.96
N ILE A 20 4.89 -8.32 -3.49
CA ILE A 20 4.56 -8.08 -4.90
C ILE A 20 3.69 -6.85 -4.94
N GLU A 21 4.09 -5.87 -5.75
CA GLU A 21 3.55 -4.53 -5.70
C GLU A 21 3.22 -4.00 -7.09
N LEU A 22 2.02 -3.41 -7.24
CA LEU A 22 1.75 -2.53 -8.37
C LEU A 22 2.45 -1.19 -8.13
N VAL A 23 3.25 -0.76 -9.08
CA VAL A 23 3.85 0.56 -9.12
C VAL A 23 3.06 1.47 -10.04
N LEU A 24 3.12 2.77 -9.79
CA LEU A 24 2.37 3.77 -10.53
C LEU A 24 3.17 4.29 -11.73
N ASP A 25 2.48 4.85 -12.71
CA ASP A 25 3.12 5.61 -13.77
C ASP A 25 3.66 6.96 -13.25
N GLY A 26 4.44 7.67 -14.06
CA GLY A 26 5.06 8.93 -13.66
C GLY A 26 4.08 9.98 -13.14
N PRO A 27 2.99 10.29 -13.85
CA PRO A 27 1.97 11.24 -13.38
C PRO A 27 1.30 10.83 -12.07
N SER A 28 0.92 9.56 -11.91
CA SER A 28 0.27 9.05 -10.70
C SER A 28 1.24 8.98 -9.51
N ASP A 29 2.50 8.59 -9.74
CA ASP A 29 3.58 8.67 -8.74
C ASP A 29 3.74 10.10 -8.25
N ALA A 30 3.84 11.09 -9.15
CA ALA A 30 3.96 12.49 -8.83
C ALA A 30 2.76 13.02 -8.01
N ALA A 31 1.54 12.59 -8.34
CA ALA A 31 0.34 12.97 -7.60
C ALA A 31 0.38 12.45 -6.15
N VAL A 32 0.78 11.19 -5.93
CA VAL A 32 0.94 10.65 -4.57
C VAL A 32 2.08 11.35 -3.82
N ARG A 33 3.21 11.63 -4.48
CA ARG A 33 4.31 12.38 -3.86
C ARG A 33 3.89 13.79 -3.46
N ALA A 34 3.02 14.46 -4.22
CA ALA A 34 2.45 15.75 -3.83
C ALA A 34 1.66 15.64 -2.50
N LEU A 35 0.84 14.60 -2.32
CA LEU A 35 0.17 14.33 -1.04
C LEU A 35 1.17 14.09 0.10
N TRP A 36 2.26 13.38 -0.17
CA TRP A 36 3.33 13.21 0.82
C TRP A 36 3.97 14.55 1.22
N GLN A 37 4.21 15.44 0.25
CA GLN A 37 4.80 16.75 0.50
C GLN A 37 3.85 17.69 1.25
N THR A 38 2.55 17.61 0.99
CA THR A 38 1.53 18.33 1.77
C THR A 38 1.60 17.95 3.27
N LEU A 39 1.75 16.66 3.57
CA LEU A 39 1.94 16.20 4.96
C LEU A 39 3.28 16.67 5.54
N VAL A 40 4.38 16.64 4.75
CA VAL A 40 5.69 17.12 5.18
C VAL A 40 5.64 18.62 5.49
N ALA A 41 5.02 19.43 4.64
CA ALA A 41 4.89 20.87 4.82
C ALA A 41 4.09 21.25 6.08
N ALA A 42 3.17 20.36 6.49
CA ALA A 42 2.39 20.49 7.73
C ALA A 42 3.10 19.89 8.96
N GLU A 43 4.38 19.51 8.86
CA GLU A 43 5.19 18.86 9.91
C GLU A 43 4.58 17.56 10.46
N LEU A 44 3.82 16.85 9.62
CA LEU A 44 3.15 15.60 9.95
C LEU A 44 3.96 14.38 9.49
N PRO A 45 3.77 13.19 10.11
CA PRO A 45 4.34 11.96 9.58
C PRO A 45 3.95 11.77 8.12
N SER A 46 4.94 11.43 7.28
CA SER A 46 4.78 11.23 5.84
C SER A 46 5.82 10.27 5.31
N LEU A 47 5.52 9.51 4.27
CA LEU A 47 6.52 8.76 3.52
C LEU A 47 7.43 9.68 2.68
N GLY A 48 7.04 10.92 2.45
CA GLY A 48 7.84 11.94 1.76
C GLY A 48 9.09 12.41 2.52
N HIS A 49 9.23 12.07 3.81
CA HIS A 49 10.47 12.34 4.56
C HIS A 49 11.68 11.48 4.09
N SER A 50 11.44 10.43 3.30
CA SER A 50 12.48 9.56 2.76
C SER A 50 12.43 9.54 1.24
N GLY A 51 13.56 9.87 0.60
CA GLY A 51 13.70 9.83 -0.87
C GLY A 51 13.75 8.41 -1.45
N THR A 52 13.75 7.36 -0.61
CA THR A 52 13.83 5.96 -1.06
C THR A 52 12.48 5.25 -1.11
N ASN A 53 11.40 5.93 -0.70
CA ASN A 53 10.05 5.38 -0.82
C ASN A 53 9.49 5.64 -2.22
N ASP A 54 8.85 4.61 -2.78
CA ASP A 54 8.08 4.73 -4.02
C ASP A 54 6.60 4.45 -3.74
N PRO A 55 5.68 5.24 -4.31
CA PRO A 55 4.25 4.95 -4.25
C PRO A 55 3.91 3.60 -4.89
N HIS A 56 3.20 2.74 -4.16
CA HIS A 56 2.82 1.42 -4.62
C HIS A 56 1.56 0.90 -3.92
N VAL A 57 0.93 -0.09 -4.53
CA VAL A 57 -0.10 -0.91 -3.88
C VAL A 57 0.44 -2.32 -3.68
N THR A 58 0.53 -2.77 -2.44
CA THR A 58 0.94 -4.14 -2.11
C THR A 58 -0.18 -5.12 -2.47
N LEU A 59 0.10 -6.07 -3.35
CA LEU A 59 -0.80 -7.16 -3.73
C LEU A 59 -0.62 -8.38 -2.81
N ALA A 60 0.62 -8.75 -2.56
CA ALA A 60 0.97 -9.86 -1.68
C ALA A 60 2.17 -9.49 -0.83
N ALA A 61 2.21 -9.94 0.41
CA ALA A 61 3.34 -9.76 1.31
C ALA A 61 3.56 -11.03 2.14
N GLY A 62 4.81 -11.40 2.37
CA GLY A 62 5.16 -12.61 3.12
C GLY A 62 6.65 -12.69 3.43
N GLU A 63 7.04 -13.57 4.36
CA GLU A 63 8.45 -13.76 4.72
C GLU A 63 9.22 -14.53 3.64
N THR A 64 8.54 -15.44 2.93
CA THR A 64 9.14 -16.35 1.93
C THR A 64 8.48 -16.26 0.57
N LEU A 65 7.90 -15.08 0.25
CA LEU A 65 7.17 -14.87 -1.00
C LEU A 65 8.10 -15.06 -2.20
N PRO A 66 7.81 -16.02 -3.10
CA PRO A 66 8.63 -16.25 -4.27
C PRO A 66 8.46 -15.15 -5.32
N VAL A 67 9.47 -15.00 -6.18
CA VAL A 67 9.37 -14.16 -7.38
C VAL A 67 8.56 -14.94 -8.44
N PRO A 68 7.35 -14.49 -8.81
CA PRO A 68 6.59 -15.18 -9.86
C PRO A 68 7.23 -14.97 -11.22
N THR A 69 7.29 -16.01 -12.02
CA THR A 69 7.76 -15.95 -13.41
C THR A 69 6.68 -15.47 -14.36
N GLU A 70 5.42 -15.68 -13.99
CA GLU A 70 4.24 -15.32 -14.77
C GLU A 70 3.05 -15.09 -13.83
N VAL A 71 2.15 -14.19 -14.21
CA VAL A 71 0.84 -13.98 -13.56
C VAL A 71 -0.24 -14.15 -14.62
N ASP A 72 -1.06 -15.20 -14.49
CA ASP A 72 -2.10 -15.58 -15.47
C ASP A 72 -3.35 -14.69 -15.33
N ALA A 73 -3.17 -13.40 -15.49
CA ALA A 73 -4.25 -12.40 -15.59
C ALA A 73 -3.71 -11.08 -16.14
N ALA A 74 -4.55 -10.37 -16.88
CA ALA A 74 -4.23 -9.02 -17.31
C ALA A 74 -4.11 -8.08 -16.10
N ARG A 75 -3.00 -7.33 -16.05
CA ARG A 75 -2.78 -6.28 -15.04
C ARG A 75 -3.80 -5.15 -15.24
N PRO A 76 -4.43 -4.63 -14.19
CA PRO A 76 -5.30 -3.47 -14.32
C PRO A 76 -4.51 -2.25 -14.80
N GLU A 77 -5.09 -1.47 -15.70
CA GLU A 77 -4.45 -0.25 -16.23
C GLU A 77 -4.56 0.92 -15.25
N ALA A 78 -5.63 0.96 -14.46
CA ALA A 78 -5.89 2.01 -13.50
C ALA A 78 -6.52 1.49 -12.21
N LEU A 79 -6.29 2.22 -11.14
CA LEU A 79 -6.79 1.96 -9.80
C LEU A 79 -7.67 3.13 -9.36
N ARG A 80 -8.95 2.90 -9.20
CA ARG A 80 -9.88 3.93 -8.73
C ARG A 80 -9.69 4.18 -7.23
N VAL A 81 -9.53 5.44 -6.84
CA VAL A 81 -9.35 5.83 -5.43
C VAL A 81 -10.70 5.82 -4.72
N ALA A 82 -10.75 5.19 -3.55
CA ALA A 82 -11.95 5.09 -2.72
C ALA A 82 -12.03 6.19 -1.64
N GLY A 83 -10.92 6.87 -1.38
CA GLY A 83 -10.78 7.85 -0.30
C GLY A 83 -9.61 7.52 0.62
N VAL A 84 -9.68 7.96 1.88
CA VAL A 84 -8.62 7.73 2.87
C VAL A 84 -8.97 6.57 3.78
N LEU A 85 -8.01 5.67 4.02
CA LEU A 85 -8.11 4.55 4.96
C LEU A 85 -7.16 4.76 6.14
N LEU A 86 -7.59 4.27 7.30
CA LEU A 86 -6.80 4.20 8.52
C LEU A 86 -6.67 2.75 8.96
N PHE A 87 -5.44 2.31 9.24
CA PHE A 87 -5.16 1.01 9.79
C PHE A 87 -4.48 1.14 11.16
N PRO A 88 -4.84 0.33 12.15
CA PRO A 88 -4.15 0.32 13.44
C PRO A 88 -2.66 -0.02 13.28
N ALA A 89 -1.78 0.73 13.94
CA ALA A 89 -0.32 0.54 13.92
C ALA A 89 0.28 0.51 15.34
N GLY A 90 -0.48 0.02 16.30
CA GLY A 90 -0.18 0.01 17.73
C GLY A 90 -1.02 1.05 18.50
N PRO A 91 -0.91 1.09 19.82
CA PRO A 91 -1.66 2.01 20.65
C PRO A 91 -1.48 3.48 20.21
N GLY A 92 -2.57 4.18 19.93
CA GLY A 92 -2.57 5.59 19.53
C GLY A 92 -1.80 5.90 18.24
N ARG A 93 -1.62 4.90 17.36
CA ARG A 93 -0.86 5.03 16.10
C ARG A 93 -1.59 4.36 14.95
N HIS A 94 -1.50 4.97 13.76
CA HIS A 94 -2.15 4.49 12.54
C HIS A 94 -1.22 4.55 11.32
N VAL A 95 -1.55 3.73 10.33
CA VAL A 95 -1.12 3.94 8.95
C VAL A 95 -2.24 4.68 8.24
N LEU A 96 -1.91 5.76 7.55
CA LEU A 96 -2.80 6.54 6.70
C LEU A 96 -2.50 6.18 5.25
N GLY A 97 -3.52 5.82 4.47
CA GLY A 97 -3.36 5.45 3.07
C GLY A 97 -4.49 5.94 2.18
N LEU A 98 -4.22 6.08 0.89
CA LEU A 98 -5.25 6.17 -0.14
C LEU A 98 -5.83 4.78 -0.38
N GLY A 99 -7.10 4.59 -0.06
CA GLY A 99 -7.82 3.36 -0.36
C GLY A 99 -8.07 3.21 -1.85
N VAL A 100 -8.00 1.98 -2.33
CA VAL A 100 -8.29 1.62 -3.72
C VAL A 100 -9.56 0.78 -3.77
N VAL A 101 -10.43 1.06 -4.73
CA VAL A 101 -11.63 0.27 -4.98
C VAL A 101 -11.23 -1.09 -5.55
N VAL A 102 -11.69 -2.17 -4.92
CA VAL A 102 -11.51 -3.53 -5.44
C VAL A 102 -12.61 -3.79 -6.48
N ASP A 103 -12.33 -3.49 -7.73
CA ASP A 103 -13.17 -3.89 -8.86
C ASP A 103 -12.78 -5.27 -9.41
N GLU A 104 -13.55 -5.79 -10.36
CA GLU A 104 -13.32 -7.16 -10.87
C GLU A 104 -11.96 -7.33 -11.58
N PRO A 105 -11.45 -6.40 -12.40
CA PRO A 105 -10.10 -6.50 -12.95
C PRO A 105 -9.02 -6.63 -11.87
N LEU A 106 -9.04 -5.75 -10.86
CA LEU A 106 -8.08 -5.77 -9.76
C LEU A 106 -8.23 -7.02 -8.89
N ALA A 107 -9.45 -7.45 -8.60
CA ALA A 107 -9.72 -8.66 -7.82
C ALA A 107 -9.22 -9.93 -8.53
N ARG A 108 -9.41 -10.02 -9.85
CA ARG A 108 -8.92 -11.14 -10.67
C ARG A 108 -7.40 -11.17 -10.69
N PHE A 109 -6.77 -10.04 -10.95
CA PHE A 109 -5.31 -9.92 -10.96
C PHE A 109 -4.72 -10.28 -9.59
N HIS A 110 -5.31 -9.79 -8.51
CA HIS A 110 -4.90 -10.12 -7.13
C HIS A 110 -4.96 -11.62 -6.85
N ARG A 111 -6.04 -12.32 -7.26
CA ARG A 111 -6.13 -13.78 -7.13
C ARG A 111 -5.05 -14.51 -7.94
N ALA A 112 -4.75 -14.06 -9.16
CA ALA A 112 -3.70 -14.65 -9.99
C ALA A 112 -2.31 -14.47 -9.38
N VAL A 113 -2.01 -13.29 -8.80
CA VAL A 113 -0.77 -13.07 -8.07
C VAL A 113 -0.63 -14.03 -6.90
N HIS A 114 -1.69 -14.26 -6.13
CA HIS A 114 -1.66 -15.20 -5.00
C HIS A 114 -1.52 -16.66 -5.43
N ALA A 115 -2.05 -17.03 -6.60
CA ALA A 115 -1.84 -18.36 -7.18
C ALA A 115 -0.38 -18.56 -7.64
N ALA A 116 0.23 -17.52 -8.22
CA ALA A 116 1.62 -17.55 -8.70
C ALA A 116 2.68 -17.45 -7.57
N ALA A 117 2.31 -16.82 -6.44
CA ALA A 117 3.24 -16.57 -5.32
C ALA A 117 2.60 -16.95 -3.97
N PRO A 118 2.56 -18.24 -3.62
CA PRO A 118 2.03 -18.69 -2.34
C PRO A 118 2.90 -18.27 -1.15
N GLY A 119 2.32 -18.26 0.06
CA GLY A 119 3.05 -17.92 1.29
C GLY A 119 2.80 -16.51 1.81
N SER A 120 1.72 -15.87 1.35
CA SER A 120 1.34 -14.52 1.77
C SER A 120 0.82 -14.49 3.20
N LEU A 121 1.02 -13.34 3.86
CA LEU A 121 0.40 -13.00 5.13
C LEU A 121 -1.13 -12.92 5.01
N ASP A 122 -1.84 -13.29 6.06
CA ASP A 122 -3.31 -13.27 6.14
C ASP A 122 -3.95 -11.94 5.74
N SER A 123 -3.27 -10.82 6.01
CA SER A 123 -3.77 -9.47 5.68
C SER A 123 -3.75 -9.14 4.19
N SER A 124 -3.01 -9.91 3.39
CA SER A 124 -2.91 -9.69 1.94
C SER A 124 -3.65 -10.72 1.10
N VAL A 125 -4.21 -11.78 1.71
CA VAL A 125 -4.93 -12.81 0.92
C VAL A 125 -6.28 -12.32 0.40
N PRO A 126 -6.80 -12.90 -0.70
CA PRO A 126 -8.13 -12.60 -1.22
C PRO A 126 -9.22 -12.68 -0.14
N GLY A 127 -10.09 -11.68 -0.09
CA GLY A 127 -11.17 -11.58 0.90
C GLY A 127 -10.77 -10.92 2.23
N ARG A 128 -9.48 -10.68 2.48
CA ARG A 128 -8.98 -9.96 3.67
C ARG A 128 -8.12 -8.73 3.32
N TRP A 129 -7.85 -8.56 2.05
CA TRP A 129 -7.01 -7.52 1.52
C TRP A 129 -7.73 -6.17 1.43
N ALA A 130 -7.09 -5.11 1.89
CA ALA A 130 -7.54 -3.73 1.74
C ALA A 130 -6.49 -2.94 0.97
N PRO A 131 -6.58 -2.87 -0.38
CA PRO A 131 -5.58 -2.21 -1.20
C PRO A 131 -5.49 -0.72 -0.90
N HIS A 132 -4.27 -0.23 -0.77
CA HIS A 132 -4.01 1.17 -0.50
C HIS A 132 -2.61 1.59 -0.94
N VAL A 133 -2.45 2.88 -1.22
CA VAL A 133 -1.14 3.53 -1.31
C VAL A 133 -0.85 4.21 0.02
N THR A 134 0.21 3.85 0.70
CA THR A 134 0.54 4.43 2.02
C THR A 134 0.96 5.90 1.88
N LEU A 135 0.34 6.78 2.68
CA LEU A 135 0.71 8.19 2.79
C LEU A 135 1.61 8.44 4.01
N ALA A 136 1.24 7.88 5.16
CA ALA A 136 1.99 8.03 6.40
C ALA A 136 1.97 6.75 7.22
N ARG A 137 3.05 6.48 7.93
CA ARG A 137 3.15 5.40 8.91
C ARG A 137 3.24 5.97 10.31
N ARG A 138 2.59 5.29 11.29
CA ARG A 138 2.65 5.64 12.72
C ARG A 138 2.18 7.07 13.05
N ILE A 139 1.22 7.62 12.28
CA ILE A 139 0.58 8.89 12.62
C ILE A 139 -0.17 8.74 13.96
N ARG A 140 -0.07 9.73 14.83
CA ARG A 140 -0.71 9.69 16.17
C ARG A 140 -2.17 10.08 16.07
N ASP A 141 -3.00 9.60 17.00
CA ASP A 141 -4.42 9.98 17.10
C ASP A 141 -4.60 11.49 17.08
N VAL A 142 -3.75 12.21 17.81
CA VAL A 142 -3.82 13.68 17.93
C VAL A 142 -3.47 14.42 16.63
N ASP A 143 -2.74 13.80 15.72
CA ASP A 143 -2.31 14.37 14.45
C ASP A 143 -3.32 14.10 13.30
N LEU A 144 -4.22 13.12 13.47
CA LEU A 144 -5.17 12.72 12.42
C LEU A 144 -6.08 13.86 11.94
N PRO A 145 -6.68 14.70 12.81
CA PRO A 145 -7.53 15.79 12.34
C PRO A 145 -6.78 16.80 11.48
N ALA A 146 -5.50 17.08 11.81
CA ALA A 146 -4.66 17.97 11.03
C ALA A 146 -4.32 17.35 9.67
N ALA A 147 -3.92 16.06 9.64
CA ALA A 147 -3.60 15.34 8.41
C ALA A 147 -4.79 15.30 7.43
N LEU A 148 -5.98 14.96 7.92
CA LEU A 148 -7.19 14.92 7.09
C LEU A 148 -7.56 16.31 6.56
N ARG A 149 -7.38 17.37 7.37
CA ARG A 149 -7.67 18.74 6.94
C ARG A 149 -6.75 19.20 5.82
N VAL A 150 -5.44 18.99 5.93
CA VAL A 150 -4.49 19.43 4.90
C VAL A 150 -4.63 18.62 3.61
N LEU A 151 -4.91 17.32 3.70
CA LEU A 151 -5.19 16.49 2.52
C LEU A 151 -6.49 16.90 1.82
N ALA A 152 -7.49 17.40 2.55
CA ALA A 152 -8.76 17.85 1.96
C ALA A 152 -8.67 19.26 1.35
N ALA A 153 -7.79 20.14 1.90
CA ALA A 153 -7.75 21.55 1.51
C ALA A 153 -6.67 21.82 0.43
N ASP A 154 -5.49 21.23 0.57
CA ASP A 154 -4.30 21.64 -0.17
C ASP A 154 -3.93 20.70 -1.32
N ALA A 155 -4.50 19.49 -1.34
CA ALA A 155 -4.20 18.52 -2.39
C ALA A 155 -5.45 17.66 -2.67
N PRO A 156 -6.19 17.93 -3.75
CA PRO A 156 -7.32 17.08 -4.10
C PRO A 156 -6.84 15.63 -4.31
N LEU A 157 -7.57 14.69 -3.70
CA LEU A 157 -7.26 13.28 -3.91
C LEU A 157 -7.48 12.95 -5.40
N PRO A 158 -6.54 12.21 -6.02
CA PRO A 158 -6.75 11.73 -7.39
C PRO A 158 -7.96 10.80 -7.45
N GLU A 159 -8.77 10.88 -8.49
CA GLU A 159 -9.90 9.96 -8.68
C GLU A 159 -9.43 8.56 -9.06
N ALA A 160 -8.33 8.49 -9.82
CA ALA A 160 -7.70 7.25 -10.24
C ALA A 160 -6.18 7.40 -10.31
N LEU A 161 -5.48 6.26 -10.23
CA LEU A 161 -4.03 6.13 -10.37
C LEU A 161 -3.74 5.14 -11.49
N THR A 162 -2.94 5.52 -12.47
CA THR A 162 -2.52 4.64 -13.57
C THR A 162 -1.41 3.70 -13.11
N VAL A 163 -1.52 2.44 -13.47
CA VAL A 163 -0.53 1.42 -13.13
C VAL A 163 0.60 1.45 -14.15
N GLY A 164 1.82 1.70 -13.68
CA GLY A 164 3.04 1.73 -14.48
C GLY A 164 3.74 0.38 -14.58
N GLY A 165 3.52 -0.54 -13.62
CA GLY A 165 4.22 -1.82 -13.62
C GLY A 165 3.87 -2.73 -12.45
N LEU A 166 4.54 -3.87 -12.45
CA LEU A 166 4.53 -4.84 -11.36
C LEU A 166 5.98 -5.07 -10.91
N ARG A 167 6.21 -5.24 -9.61
CA ARG A 167 7.53 -5.56 -9.08
C ARG A 167 7.46 -6.51 -7.89
N HIS A 168 8.54 -7.24 -7.69
CA HIS A 168 8.83 -7.92 -6.43
C HIS A 168 9.85 -7.10 -5.63
N TRP A 169 9.59 -6.88 -4.36
CA TRP A 169 10.47 -6.24 -3.40
C TRP A 169 10.98 -7.28 -2.39
N ASP A 170 12.30 -7.42 -2.27
CA ASP A 170 12.95 -8.19 -1.21
C ASP A 170 13.46 -7.23 -0.13
N GLY A 171 12.77 -7.21 1.01
CA GLY A 171 13.09 -6.32 2.13
C GLY A 171 14.39 -6.68 2.86
N ASP A 172 14.85 -7.94 2.74
CA ASP A 172 16.13 -8.39 3.34
C ASP A 172 17.31 -7.95 2.47
N ALA A 173 17.25 -8.26 1.18
CA ALA A 173 18.30 -7.92 0.23
C ALA A 173 18.26 -6.46 -0.23
N LYS A 174 17.12 -5.77 0.01
CA LYS A 174 16.84 -4.42 -0.52
C LYS A 174 16.91 -4.35 -2.05
N VAL A 175 16.37 -5.39 -2.69
CA VAL A 175 16.37 -5.56 -4.14
C VAL A 175 14.96 -5.44 -4.68
N VAL A 176 14.83 -4.68 -5.76
CA VAL A 176 13.63 -4.60 -6.59
C VAL A 176 13.84 -5.42 -7.84
N THR A 177 12.91 -6.32 -8.13
CA THR A 177 12.89 -7.10 -9.39
C THR A 177 11.62 -6.73 -10.16
N PRO A 178 11.72 -6.06 -11.32
CA PRO A 178 10.56 -5.85 -12.19
C PRO A 178 9.96 -7.19 -12.61
N LEU A 179 8.64 -7.24 -12.69
CA LEU A 179 7.88 -8.41 -13.12
C LEU A 179 7.14 -8.08 -14.43
N PRO A 180 6.89 -9.09 -15.31
CA PRO A 180 6.17 -8.90 -16.56
C PRO A 180 4.72 -8.44 -16.40
#